data_ef2e020893895c5b6a73677eb2a4a06c
#
_entry.id   ef2e020893895c5b6a73677eb2a4a06c
#
_cell.length_a   1.000
_cell.length_b   1.000
_cell.length_c   1.000
_cell.angle_alpha   90.00
_cell.angle_beta   90.00
_cell.angle_gamma   90.00
#
_symmetry.space_group_name_H-M   'P 1'
#
loop_
_entity.id
_entity.type
_entity.pdbx_description
1 polymer ?
#
loop_
_entity_poly.entity_id
_entity_poly.type
_entity_poly.pdbx_seq_one_letter_code
_entity_poly.pdbx_strand_id
1 'polypeptide(L)'
;MSEKKKTINAFMLIVLLFGLISLFTAYPLSNGDEGFHMAKSYSMFSETFPRETSEKRLREIELIAISQPKQISIRKFYGEKIKSVANDGIKFNVLTDQNLTSKIDVGHFFPAIGILIGRLIYPSYGVMLFSARLFNLIFFLGGMYLIFRRAKFDHLIFLMIFTVPFMQKIASPSYDIFAFLAVAAFGTNFLYLSQLKKVSDVRKE
;
A
#
# COMPACT_ATOMS: atom_id res chain seq x y z
N MET A 1 -27.61 14.79 8.15
CA MET A 1 -26.16 14.53 7.96
C MET A 1 -25.52 15.84 7.56
N SER A 2 -24.47 16.32 8.24
CA SER A 2 -23.85 17.61 7.91
C SER A 2 -23.27 17.59 6.49
N GLU A 3 -23.26 18.75 5.81
CA GLU A 3 -22.70 18.86 4.44
C GLU A 3 -21.26 18.35 4.37
N LYS A 4 -20.43 18.65 5.39
CA LYS A 4 -19.09 18.14 5.52
C LYS A 4 -19.04 16.59 5.42
N LYS A 5 -19.93 15.89 6.11
CA LYS A 5 -19.97 14.42 6.09
C LYS A 5 -20.35 13.88 4.70
N LYS A 6 -21.25 14.56 3.98
CA LYS A 6 -21.61 14.20 2.60
C LYS A 6 -20.42 14.34 1.66
N THR A 7 -19.70 15.46 1.75
CA THR A 7 -18.50 15.74 0.94
C THR A 7 -17.39 14.71 1.18
N ILE A 8 -17.10 14.40 2.45
CA ILE A 8 -16.10 13.38 2.79
C ILE A 8 -16.50 12.01 2.21
N ASN A 9 -17.75 11.61 2.40
CA ASN A 9 -18.21 10.31 1.91
C ASN A 9 -18.18 10.23 0.36
N ALA A 10 -18.58 11.30 -0.34
CA ALA A 10 -18.51 11.35 -1.79
C ALA A 10 -17.05 11.26 -2.28
N PHE A 11 -16.14 11.99 -1.65
CA PHE A 11 -14.72 11.92 -1.96
C PHE A 11 -14.15 10.51 -1.72
N MET A 12 -14.44 9.91 -0.56
CA MET A 12 -13.98 8.56 -0.23
C MET A 12 -14.51 7.53 -1.23
N LEU A 13 -15.76 7.69 -1.69
CA LEU A 13 -16.34 6.84 -2.73
C LEU A 13 -15.60 6.99 -4.07
N ILE A 14 -15.30 8.21 -4.49
CA ILE A 14 -14.53 8.48 -5.71
C ILE A 14 -13.15 7.81 -5.61
N VAL A 15 -12.43 8.01 -4.52
CA VAL A 15 -11.10 7.42 -4.31
C VAL A 15 -11.18 5.89 -4.28
N LEU A 16 -12.19 5.30 -3.64
CA LEU A 16 -12.42 3.87 -3.66
C LEU A 16 -12.62 3.35 -5.09
N LEU A 17 -13.49 4.00 -5.88
CA LEU A 17 -13.76 3.58 -7.26
C LEU A 17 -12.50 3.64 -8.12
N PHE A 18 -11.74 4.74 -8.06
CA PHE A 18 -10.48 4.86 -8.79
C PHE A 18 -9.43 3.87 -8.29
N GLY A 19 -9.33 3.65 -6.98
CA GLY A 19 -8.44 2.65 -6.41
C GLY A 19 -8.78 1.23 -6.88
N LEU A 20 -10.06 0.87 -6.93
CA LEU A 20 -10.52 -0.41 -7.47
C LEU A 20 -10.22 -0.54 -8.97
N ILE A 21 -10.48 0.52 -9.76
CA ILE A 21 -10.11 0.52 -11.18
C ILE A 21 -8.61 0.28 -11.33
N SER A 22 -7.77 1.01 -10.58
CA SER A 22 -6.32 0.83 -10.63
C SER A 22 -5.90 -0.59 -10.20
N LEU A 23 -6.55 -1.15 -9.17
CA LEU A 23 -6.27 -2.51 -8.69
C LEU A 23 -6.50 -3.58 -9.79
N PHE A 24 -7.56 -3.44 -10.57
CA PHE A 24 -7.92 -4.41 -11.62
C PHE A 24 -7.24 -4.13 -12.97
N THR A 25 -6.89 -2.87 -13.26
CA THR A 25 -6.30 -2.50 -14.56
C THR A 25 -4.78 -2.43 -14.54
N ALA A 26 -4.16 -2.24 -13.37
CA ALA A 26 -2.72 -2.18 -13.27
C ALA A 26 -2.10 -3.54 -13.62
N TYR A 27 -1.24 -3.52 -14.65
CA TYR A 27 -0.53 -4.71 -15.07
C TYR A 27 0.35 -5.25 -13.92
N PRO A 28 0.57 -6.57 -13.83
CA PRO A 28 1.41 -7.16 -12.80
C PRO A 28 2.80 -6.52 -12.73
N LEU A 29 3.20 -6.04 -11.56
CA LEU A 29 4.51 -5.43 -11.29
C LEU A 29 4.85 -4.24 -12.21
N SER A 30 3.85 -3.45 -12.66
CA SER A 30 4.06 -2.33 -13.58
C SER A 30 4.13 -0.94 -12.93
N ASN A 31 3.82 -0.84 -11.63
CA ASN A 31 3.74 0.45 -10.94
C ASN A 31 5.08 0.97 -10.40
N GLY A 32 6.18 0.52 -10.96
CA GLY A 32 7.53 0.90 -10.55
C GLY A 32 7.88 0.45 -9.12
N ASP A 33 9.01 -0.22 -8.96
CA ASP A 33 9.50 -0.77 -7.69
C ASP A 33 8.54 -1.74 -6.95
N GLU A 34 7.46 -2.20 -7.60
CA GLU A 34 6.55 -3.16 -6.98
C GLU A 34 7.23 -4.48 -6.64
N GLY A 35 8.21 -4.90 -7.44
CA GLY A 35 9.03 -6.07 -7.16
C GLY A 35 9.80 -5.94 -5.85
N PHE A 36 10.39 -4.77 -5.61
CA PHE A 36 11.04 -4.43 -4.35
C PHE A 36 10.05 -4.42 -3.18
N HIS A 37 8.95 -3.69 -3.31
CA HIS A 37 7.95 -3.57 -2.26
C HIS A 37 7.31 -4.91 -1.91
N MET A 38 7.06 -5.76 -2.91
CA MET A 38 6.53 -7.11 -2.72
C MET A 38 7.52 -7.99 -1.98
N ALA A 39 8.83 -7.95 -2.32
CA ALA A 39 9.86 -8.72 -1.62
C ALA A 39 9.98 -8.31 -0.15
N LYS A 40 10.03 -7.00 0.11
CA LYS A 40 10.08 -6.44 1.47
C LYS A 40 8.87 -6.85 2.30
N SER A 41 7.67 -6.68 1.75
CA SER A 41 6.44 -7.04 2.43
C SER A 41 6.34 -8.54 2.69
N TYR A 42 6.76 -9.39 1.74
CA TYR A 42 6.79 -10.83 1.91
C TYR A 42 7.72 -11.26 3.05
N SER A 43 8.93 -10.68 3.10
CA SER A 43 9.95 -11.04 4.09
C SER A 43 9.52 -10.80 5.54
N MET A 44 8.54 -9.92 5.78
CA MET A 44 8.04 -9.64 7.14
C MET A 44 7.36 -10.86 7.80
N PHE A 45 6.80 -11.78 7.02
CA PHE A 45 6.09 -12.96 7.53
C PHE A 45 6.62 -14.26 6.92
N SER A 46 7.88 -14.30 6.51
CA SER A 46 8.53 -15.46 5.90
C SER A 46 9.51 -16.11 6.88
N GLU A 47 9.51 -17.43 6.96
CA GLU A 47 10.48 -18.20 7.75
C GLU A 47 11.70 -18.60 6.92
N THR A 48 11.49 -19.04 5.66
CA THR A 48 12.52 -19.65 4.81
C THR A 48 13.07 -18.75 3.71
N PHE A 49 12.44 -17.58 3.48
CA PHE A 49 12.82 -16.62 2.44
C PHE A 49 12.99 -17.26 1.05
N PRO A 50 11.92 -17.79 0.45
CA PRO A 50 12.00 -18.48 -0.83
C PRO A 50 12.62 -17.60 -1.92
N ARG A 51 13.49 -18.21 -2.77
CA ARG A 51 14.17 -17.50 -3.86
C ARG A 51 13.19 -16.82 -4.80
N GLU A 52 12.02 -17.41 -5.01
CA GLU A 52 10.96 -16.91 -5.88
C GLU A 52 10.40 -15.55 -5.42
N THR A 53 10.43 -15.28 -4.12
CA THR A 53 9.98 -14.01 -3.52
C THR A 53 11.12 -13.07 -3.17
N SER A 54 12.36 -13.42 -3.53
CA SER A 54 13.52 -12.54 -3.33
C SER A 54 13.40 -11.26 -4.17
N GLU A 55 13.99 -10.18 -3.68
CA GLU A 55 14.03 -8.90 -4.38
C GLU A 55 14.60 -9.06 -5.79
N LYS A 56 15.72 -9.77 -5.94
CA LYS A 56 16.34 -10.03 -7.23
C LYS A 56 15.35 -10.65 -8.22
N ARG A 57 14.65 -11.71 -7.80
CA ARG A 57 13.71 -12.41 -8.67
C ARG A 57 12.49 -11.58 -9.03
N LEU A 58 11.94 -10.86 -8.09
CA LEU A 58 10.77 -10.01 -8.33
C LEU A 58 11.12 -8.79 -9.20
N ARG A 59 12.32 -8.21 -9.05
CA ARG A 59 12.80 -7.17 -9.97
C ARG A 59 13.06 -7.69 -11.39
N GLU A 60 13.55 -8.92 -11.55
CA GLU A 60 13.66 -9.55 -12.89
C GLU A 60 12.28 -9.64 -13.56
N ILE A 61 11.25 -10.10 -12.84
CA ILE A 61 9.89 -10.19 -13.36
C ILE A 61 9.32 -8.79 -13.67
N GLU A 62 9.57 -7.81 -12.80
CA GLU A 62 9.18 -6.42 -12.99
C GLU A 62 9.79 -5.80 -14.26
N LEU A 63 11.09 -5.99 -14.47
CA LEU A 63 11.77 -5.52 -15.69
C LEU A 63 11.16 -6.13 -16.96
N ILE A 64 10.82 -7.42 -16.93
CA ILE A 64 10.13 -8.07 -18.05
C ILE A 64 8.71 -7.48 -18.21
N ALA A 65 7.99 -7.25 -17.11
CA ALA A 65 6.66 -6.66 -17.13
C ALA A 65 6.63 -5.28 -17.78
N ILE A 66 7.65 -4.47 -17.51
CA ILE A 66 7.76 -3.11 -18.03
C ILE A 66 8.28 -3.09 -19.48
N SER A 67 9.35 -3.86 -19.77
CA SER A 67 10.02 -3.81 -21.08
C SER A 67 9.35 -4.70 -22.14
N GLN A 68 8.82 -5.85 -21.73
CA GLN A 68 8.27 -6.88 -22.62
C GLN A 68 6.99 -7.52 -22.03
N PRO A 69 5.93 -6.75 -21.81
CA PRO A 69 4.75 -7.22 -21.09
C PRO A 69 4.11 -8.47 -21.70
N LYS A 70 4.22 -8.66 -23.02
CA LYS A 70 3.71 -9.87 -23.70
C LYS A 70 4.34 -11.18 -23.25
N GLN A 71 5.52 -11.14 -22.62
CA GLN A 71 6.20 -12.32 -22.11
C GLN A 71 5.64 -12.79 -20.76
N ILE A 72 4.89 -11.95 -20.05
CA ILE A 72 4.24 -12.34 -18.81
C ILE A 72 2.86 -12.92 -19.13
N SER A 73 2.72 -14.21 -18.92
CA SER A 73 1.43 -14.88 -18.97
C SER A 73 0.62 -14.54 -17.71
N ILE A 74 -0.40 -13.71 -17.86
CA ILE A 74 -1.35 -13.38 -16.77
C ILE A 74 -1.93 -14.65 -16.14
N ARG A 75 -2.29 -15.65 -16.97
CA ARG A 75 -2.80 -16.92 -16.48
C ARG A 75 -1.82 -17.64 -15.56
N LYS A 76 -0.52 -17.67 -15.92
CA LYS A 76 0.52 -18.25 -15.06
C LYS A 76 0.76 -17.41 -13.81
N PHE A 77 0.84 -16.11 -13.97
CA PHE A 77 1.11 -15.19 -12.87
C PHE A 77 0.09 -15.32 -11.72
N TYR A 78 -1.19 -15.46 -12.06
CA TYR A 78 -2.27 -15.63 -11.08
C TYR A 78 -2.58 -17.09 -10.74
N GLY A 79 -2.43 -18.00 -11.68
CA GLY A 79 -2.90 -19.39 -11.57
C GLY A 79 -1.84 -20.41 -11.19
N GLU A 80 -0.53 -20.08 -11.27
CA GLU A 80 0.53 -21.02 -10.93
C GLU A 80 0.92 -20.91 -9.46
N LYS A 81 0.75 -22.02 -8.72
CA LYS A 81 1.18 -22.12 -7.32
C LYS A 81 2.70 -22.19 -7.23
N ILE A 82 3.28 -21.38 -6.37
CA ILE A 82 4.69 -21.39 -6.05
C ILE A 82 4.91 -22.35 -4.87
N LYS A 83 5.44 -23.53 -5.15
CA LYS A 83 5.59 -24.60 -4.13
C LYS A 83 6.44 -24.16 -2.93
N SER A 84 7.54 -23.45 -3.17
CA SER A 84 8.43 -22.95 -2.11
C SER A 84 7.69 -21.96 -1.20
N VAL A 85 6.81 -21.12 -1.76
CA VAL A 85 5.96 -20.18 -1.01
C VAL A 85 4.85 -20.91 -0.25
N ALA A 86 4.27 -21.96 -0.84
CA ALA A 86 3.25 -22.77 -0.17
C ALA A 86 3.80 -23.51 1.07
N ASN A 87 5.07 -23.91 1.00
CA ASN A 87 5.75 -24.64 2.07
C ASN A 87 6.51 -23.73 3.05
N ASP A 88 6.52 -22.43 2.82
CA ASP A 88 7.19 -21.48 3.72
C ASP A 88 6.40 -21.32 5.02
N GLY A 89 7.10 -21.36 6.16
CA GLY A 89 6.52 -21.09 7.46
C GLY A 89 6.16 -19.61 7.65
N ILE A 90 5.31 -19.35 8.64
CA ILE A 90 4.96 -17.97 9.03
C ILE A 90 5.77 -17.60 10.25
N LYS A 91 6.70 -16.65 10.07
CA LYS A 91 7.49 -16.08 11.15
C LYS A 91 7.50 -14.56 11.02
N PHE A 92 7.07 -13.86 12.06
CA PHE A 92 7.13 -12.40 12.07
C PHE A 92 8.54 -11.95 12.35
N ASN A 93 9.15 -11.31 11.35
CA ASN A 93 10.52 -10.81 11.42
C ASN A 93 10.51 -9.33 11.83
N VAL A 94 10.68 -9.09 13.12
CA VAL A 94 10.72 -7.74 13.71
C VAL A 94 12.07 -7.08 13.53
N LEU A 95 13.14 -7.86 13.45
CA LEU A 95 14.51 -7.39 13.31
C LEU A 95 15.30 -8.35 12.42
N THR A 96 15.79 -7.81 11.39
CA THR A 96 16.91 -8.13 10.52
C THR A 96 17.74 -9.36 10.86
N ASP A 97 17.72 -10.30 10.00
CA ASP A 97 18.92 -11.08 9.70
C ASP A 97 19.92 -10.17 8.95
N GLN A 98 21.23 -10.33 9.20
CA GLN A 98 22.31 -9.44 8.76
C GLN A 98 22.41 -9.25 7.23
N ASN A 99 21.67 -10.05 6.46
CA ASN A 99 21.60 -10.01 5.00
C ASN A 99 20.38 -9.25 4.43
N LEU A 100 19.42 -8.86 5.27
CA LEU A 100 18.28 -8.04 4.89
C LEU A 100 18.48 -6.63 5.46
N THR A 101 18.90 -5.73 4.64
CA THR A 101 19.30 -4.34 4.98
C THR A 101 18.17 -3.48 5.55
N SER A 102 17.11 -4.04 6.09
CA SER A 102 15.99 -3.25 6.55
C SER A 102 15.46 -3.65 7.92
N LYS A 103 15.59 -2.74 8.82
CA LYS A 103 14.74 -2.57 10.00
C LYS A 103 13.27 -2.70 9.60
N ILE A 104 12.35 -3.00 10.54
CA ILE A 104 10.91 -2.98 10.29
C ILE A 104 10.57 -1.71 9.52
N ASP A 105 10.14 -1.90 8.30
CA ASP A 105 9.61 -0.82 7.51
C ASP A 105 8.10 -0.75 7.77
N VAL A 106 7.72 0.10 8.71
CA VAL A 106 6.31 0.30 9.10
C VAL A 106 5.43 0.57 7.87
N GLY A 107 6.00 1.19 6.84
CA GLY A 107 5.30 1.48 5.59
C GLY A 107 4.89 0.22 4.81
N HIS A 108 5.60 -0.89 4.99
CA HIS A 108 5.28 -2.16 4.32
C HIS A 108 4.37 -3.09 5.15
N PHE A 109 4.01 -2.71 6.37
CA PHE A 109 3.24 -3.59 7.26
C PHE A 109 1.87 -3.99 6.69
N PHE A 110 1.10 -3.05 6.16
CA PHE A 110 -0.22 -3.35 5.59
C PHE A 110 -0.14 -4.17 4.30
N PRO A 111 0.71 -3.85 3.33
CA PRO A 111 0.97 -4.74 2.20
C PRO A 111 1.44 -6.14 2.63
N ALA A 112 2.25 -6.26 3.70
CA ALA A 112 2.71 -7.54 4.22
C ALA A 112 1.57 -8.42 4.74
N ILE A 113 0.60 -7.83 5.47
CA ILE A 113 -0.62 -8.54 5.88
C ILE A 113 -1.38 -9.01 4.64
N GLY A 114 -1.51 -8.15 3.63
CA GLY A 114 -2.16 -8.51 2.36
C GLY A 114 -1.48 -9.69 1.69
N ILE A 115 -0.14 -9.68 1.59
CA ILE A 115 0.63 -10.80 1.03
C ILE A 115 0.43 -12.07 1.84
N LEU A 116 0.47 -11.99 3.17
CA LEU A 116 0.24 -13.14 4.05
C LEU A 116 -1.13 -13.77 3.79
N ILE A 117 -2.18 -12.96 3.72
CA ILE A 117 -3.53 -13.43 3.42
C ILE A 117 -3.61 -14.03 2.00
N GLY A 118 -3.05 -13.34 1.01
CA GLY A 118 -2.98 -13.85 -0.37
C GLY A 118 -2.26 -15.19 -0.46
N ARG A 119 -1.15 -15.36 0.28
CA ARG A 119 -0.38 -16.60 0.38
C ARG A 119 -1.20 -17.74 0.99
N LEU A 120 -1.97 -17.45 2.03
CA LEU A 120 -2.83 -18.44 2.68
C LEU A 120 -4.02 -18.86 1.79
N ILE A 121 -4.55 -17.96 0.99
CA ILE A 121 -5.65 -18.26 0.05
C ILE A 121 -5.11 -19.05 -1.14
N TYR A 122 -4.11 -18.51 -1.83
CA TYR A 122 -3.50 -19.12 -2.99
C TYR A 122 -2.10 -18.57 -3.25
N PRO A 123 -1.05 -19.34 -3.00
CA PRO A 123 0.34 -18.88 -3.04
C PRO A 123 0.87 -18.73 -4.48
N SER A 124 0.35 -17.74 -5.20
CA SER A 124 0.81 -17.31 -6.52
C SER A 124 1.23 -15.84 -6.48
N TYR A 125 2.09 -15.43 -7.42
CA TYR A 125 2.51 -14.03 -7.52
C TYR A 125 1.32 -13.07 -7.62
N GLY A 126 0.35 -13.42 -8.47
CA GLY A 126 -0.80 -12.54 -8.75
C GLY A 126 -1.71 -12.37 -7.55
N VAL A 127 -2.04 -13.46 -6.85
CA VAL A 127 -2.94 -13.37 -5.68
C VAL A 127 -2.26 -12.63 -4.54
N MET A 128 -0.98 -12.87 -4.29
CA MET A 128 -0.22 -12.15 -3.26
C MET A 128 -0.10 -10.66 -3.59
N LEU A 129 0.22 -10.31 -4.85
CA LEU A 129 0.32 -8.91 -5.28
C LEU A 129 -1.04 -8.21 -5.20
N PHE A 130 -2.10 -8.85 -5.68
CA PHE A 130 -3.46 -8.29 -5.62
C PHE A 130 -3.87 -8.02 -4.17
N SER A 131 -3.65 -8.97 -3.28
CA SER A 131 -3.97 -8.81 -1.86
C SER A 131 -3.15 -7.70 -1.20
N ALA A 132 -1.86 -7.57 -1.53
CA ALA A 132 -1.02 -6.48 -1.05
C ALA A 132 -1.55 -5.11 -1.48
N ARG A 133 -1.89 -4.94 -2.76
CA ARG A 133 -2.49 -3.73 -3.32
C ARG A 133 -3.82 -3.39 -2.65
N LEU A 134 -4.68 -4.40 -2.45
CA LEU A 134 -5.98 -4.24 -1.79
C LEU A 134 -5.82 -3.76 -0.34
N PHE A 135 -4.93 -4.39 0.42
CA PHE A 135 -4.69 -3.98 1.81
C PHE A 135 -4.10 -2.58 1.92
N ASN A 136 -3.23 -2.19 0.99
CA ASN A 136 -2.71 -0.83 0.96
C ASN A 136 -3.78 0.21 0.61
N LEU A 137 -4.69 -0.13 -0.33
CA LEU A 137 -5.86 0.69 -0.63
C LEU A 137 -6.78 0.86 0.58
N ILE A 138 -7.08 -0.24 1.30
CA ILE A 138 -7.90 -0.20 2.53
C ILE A 138 -7.23 0.68 3.60
N PHE A 139 -5.92 0.53 3.79
CA PHE A 139 -5.16 1.34 4.72
C PHE A 139 -5.21 2.83 4.36
N PHE A 140 -5.02 3.16 3.08
CA PHE A 140 -5.12 4.53 2.59
C PHE A 140 -6.51 5.12 2.87
N LEU A 141 -7.57 4.41 2.51
CA LEU A 141 -8.94 4.86 2.72
C LEU A 141 -9.24 5.07 4.21
N GLY A 142 -8.85 4.10 5.06
CA GLY A 142 -9.02 4.22 6.51
C GLY A 142 -8.28 5.42 7.09
N GLY A 143 -7.02 5.59 6.72
CA GLY A 143 -6.18 6.71 7.15
C GLY A 143 -6.74 8.07 6.72
N MET A 144 -7.10 8.21 5.45
CA MET A 144 -7.70 9.44 4.92
C MET A 144 -9.04 9.76 5.59
N TYR A 145 -9.89 8.75 5.79
CA TYR A 145 -11.16 8.94 6.51
C TYR A 145 -10.93 9.50 7.93
N LEU A 146 -9.97 8.95 8.67
CA LEU A 146 -9.63 9.42 10.01
C LEU A 146 -9.09 10.86 10.01
N ILE A 147 -8.20 11.18 9.04
CA ILE A 147 -7.67 12.53 8.87
C ILE A 147 -8.79 13.52 8.59
N PHE A 148 -9.65 13.25 7.60
CA PHE A 148 -10.75 14.16 7.24
C PHE A 148 -11.82 14.30 8.32
N ARG A 149 -12.09 13.25 9.08
CA ARG A 149 -13.02 13.34 10.19
C ARG A 149 -12.55 14.31 11.25
N ARG A 150 -11.23 14.37 11.51
CA ARG A 150 -10.61 15.23 12.53
C ARG A 150 -10.21 16.60 11.99
N ALA A 151 -9.83 16.70 10.73
CA ALA A 151 -9.36 17.95 10.15
C ALA A 151 -10.44 19.01 10.08
N LYS A 152 -10.07 20.26 10.38
CA LYS A 152 -10.91 21.45 10.13
C LYS A 152 -10.66 22.06 8.74
N PHE A 153 -9.50 21.71 8.11
CA PHE A 153 -9.07 22.18 6.78
C PHE A 153 -8.86 21.00 5.85
N ASP A 154 -9.72 20.87 4.87
CA ASP A 154 -9.80 19.63 4.08
C ASP A 154 -9.53 19.85 2.58
N HIS A 155 -9.57 21.09 2.09
CA HIS A 155 -9.70 21.29 0.63
C HIS A 155 -8.38 21.14 -0.17
N LEU A 156 -7.25 21.57 0.37
CA LEU A 156 -5.99 21.53 -0.37
C LEU A 156 -5.40 20.12 -0.53
N ILE A 157 -5.64 19.24 0.45
CA ILE A 157 -5.17 17.85 0.40
C ILE A 157 -5.90 17.06 -0.68
N PHE A 158 -7.16 17.38 -0.94
CA PHE A 158 -7.93 16.76 -2.02
C PHE A 158 -7.28 16.94 -3.39
N LEU A 159 -6.70 18.11 -3.66
CA LEU A 159 -6.07 18.40 -4.95
C LEU A 159 -4.81 17.55 -5.21
N MET A 160 -4.07 17.19 -4.16
CA MET A 160 -2.86 16.38 -4.30
C MET A 160 -3.15 14.93 -4.68
N ILE A 161 -4.32 14.41 -4.32
CA ILE A 161 -4.72 13.01 -4.56
C ILE A 161 -5.18 12.80 -6.01
N PHE A 162 -5.67 13.84 -6.67
CA PHE A 162 -6.17 13.75 -8.05
C PHE A 162 -5.10 13.75 -9.13
N THR A 163 -3.82 13.67 -8.78
CA THR A 163 -2.79 13.44 -9.79
C THR A 163 -2.78 11.96 -10.19
N VAL A 164 -2.84 11.68 -11.50
CA VAL A 164 -2.90 10.31 -12.02
C VAL A 164 -1.79 9.39 -11.47
N PRO A 165 -0.52 9.83 -11.36
CA PRO A 165 0.54 9.01 -10.77
C PRO A 165 0.27 8.64 -9.32
N PHE A 166 -0.31 9.54 -8.54
CA PHE A 166 -0.64 9.27 -7.15
C PHE A 166 -1.79 8.26 -7.03
N MET A 167 -2.81 8.36 -7.88
CA MET A 167 -3.91 7.40 -7.92
C MET A 167 -3.44 5.98 -8.23
N GLN A 168 -2.44 5.82 -9.09
CA GLN A 168 -1.81 4.52 -9.34
C GLN A 168 -1.07 3.99 -8.10
N LYS A 169 -0.40 4.86 -7.35
CA LYS A 169 0.31 4.50 -6.11
C LYS A 169 -0.62 4.05 -4.98
N ILE A 170 -1.85 4.55 -4.92
CA ILE A 170 -2.84 4.15 -3.90
C ILE A 170 -3.11 2.63 -3.94
N ALA A 171 -3.11 2.03 -5.12
CA ALA A 171 -3.30 0.60 -5.32
C ALA A 171 -1.95 -0.11 -5.65
N SER A 172 -0.87 0.28 -5.01
CA SER A 172 0.46 -0.35 -5.10
C SER A 172 0.90 -0.79 -3.70
N PRO A 173 1.72 -1.84 -3.54
CA PRO A 173 2.26 -2.25 -2.23
C PRO A 173 3.34 -1.32 -1.68
N SER A 174 3.42 -0.08 -2.16
CA SER A 174 4.44 0.90 -1.80
C SER A 174 4.25 1.46 -0.38
N TYR A 175 5.35 1.81 0.28
CA TYR A 175 5.37 2.60 1.53
C TYR A 175 4.96 4.07 1.33
N ASP A 176 4.88 4.55 0.09
CA ASP A 176 4.51 5.93 -0.24
C ASP A 176 3.16 6.32 0.38
N ILE A 177 2.25 5.36 0.52
CA ILE A 177 0.94 5.57 1.14
C ILE A 177 1.08 5.91 2.62
N PHE A 178 1.95 5.20 3.34
CA PHE A 178 2.21 5.50 4.74
C PHE A 178 2.83 6.89 4.89
N ALA A 179 3.85 7.20 4.08
CA ALA A 179 4.51 8.50 4.09
C ALA A 179 3.52 9.63 3.78
N PHE A 180 2.67 9.45 2.77
CA PHE A 180 1.64 10.42 2.43
C PHE A 180 0.63 10.64 3.57
N LEU A 181 0.13 9.58 4.19
CA LEU A 181 -0.81 9.69 5.31
C LEU A 181 -0.16 10.39 6.51
N ALA A 182 1.11 10.10 6.79
CA ALA A 182 1.86 10.78 7.86
C ALA A 182 2.00 12.28 7.59
N VAL A 183 2.39 12.66 6.37
CA VAL A 183 2.51 14.07 5.95
C VAL A 183 1.14 14.75 5.96
N ALA A 184 0.09 14.09 5.47
CA ALA A 184 -1.26 14.64 5.47
C ALA A 184 -1.79 14.87 6.90
N ALA A 185 -1.56 13.89 7.80
CA ALA A 185 -1.94 14.02 9.20
C ALA A 185 -1.17 15.14 9.90
N PHE A 186 0.14 15.21 9.68
CA PHE A 186 0.98 16.29 10.23
C PHE A 186 0.54 17.65 9.71
N GLY A 187 0.42 17.81 8.39
CA GLY A 187 0.05 19.08 7.76
C GLY A 187 -1.31 19.59 8.19
N THR A 188 -2.33 18.72 8.28
CA THR A 188 -3.66 19.10 8.75
C THR A 188 -3.67 19.53 10.21
N ASN A 189 -2.93 18.82 11.10
CA ASN A 189 -2.81 19.21 12.49
C ASN A 189 -2.01 20.51 12.65
N PHE A 190 -0.93 20.69 11.89
CA PHE A 190 -0.12 21.93 11.92
C PHE A 190 -0.96 23.14 11.49
N LEU A 191 -1.70 23.04 10.39
CA LEU A 191 -2.59 24.12 9.92
C LEU A 191 -3.68 24.42 10.96
N TYR A 192 -4.22 23.40 11.60
CA TYR A 192 -5.18 23.60 12.67
C TYR A 192 -4.57 24.36 13.85
N LEU A 193 -3.42 23.94 14.36
CA LEU A 193 -2.74 24.57 15.47
C LEU A 193 -2.32 26.02 15.15
N SER A 194 -1.87 26.30 13.92
CA SER A 194 -1.48 27.65 13.50
C SER A 194 -2.62 28.67 13.50
N GLN A 195 -3.87 28.23 13.48
CA GLN A 195 -5.04 29.09 13.52
C GLN A 195 -5.60 29.32 14.92
N LEU A 196 -5.10 28.59 15.91
CA LEU A 196 -5.50 28.83 17.30
C LEU A 196 -4.87 30.14 17.77
N LYS A 197 -5.71 31.08 18.20
CA LYS A 197 -5.29 32.41 18.64
C LYS A 197 -4.59 32.39 20.03
N LYS A 198 -4.82 31.34 20.82
CA LYS A 198 -4.25 31.19 22.18
C LYS A 198 -3.93 29.72 22.46
N VAL A 199 -2.83 29.51 23.20
CA VAL A 199 -2.44 28.18 23.69
C VAL A 199 -3.50 27.54 24.61
N SER A 200 -4.34 28.37 25.27
CA SER A 200 -5.48 27.90 26.09
C SER A 200 -6.56 27.16 25.28
N ASP A 201 -6.65 27.42 23.98
CA ASP A 201 -7.65 26.79 23.12
C ASP A 201 -7.24 25.36 22.75
N VAL A 202 -5.94 25.05 22.83
CA VAL A 202 -5.38 23.70 22.57
C VAL A 202 -5.76 22.70 23.68
N ARG A 203 -5.95 23.20 24.93
CA ARG A 203 -6.24 22.34 26.09
C ARG A 203 -7.72 21.93 26.22
N LYS A 204 -8.61 22.49 25.41
CA LYS A 204 -10.06 22.27 25.50
C LYS A 204 -10.59 21.26 24.46
N GLU A 205 -9.75 20.77 23.57
CA GLU A 205 -10.06 19.77 22.55
C GLU A 205 -9.20 18.50 22.68
#